data_71581e70d001977621ca89335a1cc7b3
#
_entry.id   71581e70d001977621ca89335a1cc7b3
#
_cell.length_a   1.000
_cell.length_b   1.000
_cell.length_c   1.000
_cell.angle_alpha   90.00
_cell.angle_beta   90.00
_cell.angle_gamma   90.00
#
_symmetry.space_group_name_H-M   'P 1'
#
loop_
_entity.id
_entity.type
_entity.pdbx_description
1 polymer ?
#
loop_
_entity_poly.entity_id
_entity_poly.type
_entity_poly.pdbx_seq_one_letter_code
_entity_poly.pdbx_strand_id
1 'polypeptide(L)'
;MKLKIYLLLILFFLVSCKKEIIEPANAGNKFYDKAYDFLSTGEKDSAFIYFNLAQNTFSQNKDSARIGNSMVNMAILQSEAGDYYGSQETSLGAIKYLNKKEEKLFPILYSNYNNLGITSRNLGDYKNAVLFYDNAIAFATSQSEINTCLNNKAICYKFLENYSASLQIFKDVFKNIDPVKDQKGYARIVDNLAFVKFLQNKNYDAEMEMNAALKIREKAEDLWGQNASHSHLSDYFEDKSTEKSLFHAHRMYEISKKIKSPDDQLEALQKLVDLENPVHSKKYYKIYVNLEDSLTNVRNKAKNQFALIRYDSEKNRVDFLKAEAKNIENRYQILQRNIALGAVFLAFIFAVFWNRKRKERLKQEKIFEVKNTALKYSKKVHDVVSNGIYQVMSEIENTSEIDKEGLLDKLEIVYEKSRDISYEDLTGNADSDFKMQIANLTKSFSSETLKTIIIGNEEILWSADSSNKCNFSVIC
;
A
#
# COMPACT_ATOMS: atom_id res chain seq x y z
N MET A 1 -30.98 -55.90 -19.64
CA MET A 1 -29.60 -55.89 -19.12
C MET A 1 -28.72 -54.82 -19.76
N LYS A 2 -28.79 -54.62 -21.09
CA LYS A 2 -27.95 -53.63 -21.80
C LYS A 2 -28.16 -52.17 -21.40
N LEU A 3 -29.38 -51.75 -21.03
CA LEU A 3 -29.68 -50.37 -20.63
C LEU A 3 -29.08 -49.98 -19.24
N LYS A 4 -28.92 -50.93 -18.32
CA LYS A 4 -28.31 -50.70 -17.01
C LYS A 4 -26.78 -50.49 -17.12
N ILE A 5 -26.13 -51.12 -18.14
CA ILE A 5 -24.67 -50.93 -18.35
C ILE A 5 -24.36 -49.55 -18.94
N TYR A 6 -25.23 -49.01 -19.80
CA TYR A 6 -25.07 -47.66 -20.33
C TYR A 6 -25.32 -46.58 -19.25
N LEU A 7 -26.24 -46.79 -18.32
CA LEU A 7 -26.47 -45.88 -17.19
C LEU A 7 -25.26 -45.88 -16.25
N LEU A 8 -24.62 -47.03 -16.01
CA LEU A 8 -23.44 -47.13 -15.16
C LEU A 8 -22.20 -46.44 -15.78
N LEU A 9 -22.04 -46.53 -17.12
CA LEU A 9 -20.97 -45.84 -17.85
C LEU A 9 -21.17 -44.30 -17.81
N ILE A 10 -22.37 -43.81 -17.91
CA ILE A 10 -22.68 -42.36 -17.78
C ILE A 10 -22.43 -41.87 -16.35
N LEU A 11 -22.73 -42.66 -15.34
CA LEU A 11 -22.42 -42.33 -13.95
C LEU A 11 -20.93 -42.30 -13.70
N PHE A 12 -20.14 -43.14 -14.33
CA PHE A 12 -18.67 -43.17 -14.20
C PHE A 12 -17.99 -41.93 -14.80
N PHE A 13 -18.55 -41.36 -15.87
CA PHE A 13 -18.04 -40.12 -16.48
C PHE A 13 -18.41 -38.86 -15.64
N LEU A 14 -19.45 -38.92 -14.83
CA LEU A 14 -19.86 -37.81 -13.95
C LEU A 14 -19.07 -37.75 -12.64
N VAL A 15 -18.41 -38.83 -12.23
CA VAL A 15 -17.64 -38.91 -10.97
C VAL A 15 -16.15 -38.60 -11.16
N SER A 16 -15.67 -38.44 -12.39
CA SER A 16 -14.25 -38.19 -12.66
C SER A 16 -13.83 -36.71 -12.60
N CYS A 17 -14.66 -35.80 -12.06
CA CYS A 17 -14.19 -34.51 -11.59
C CYS A 17 -13.70 -34.66 -10.15
N LYS A 18 -12.52 -35.24 -9.95
CA LYS A 18 -11.76 -34.98 -8.73
C LYS A 18 -11.51 -33.47 -8.68
N LYS A 19 -12.28 -32.79 -7.85
CA LYS A 19 -11.87 -31.52 -7.28
C LYS A 19 -10.55 -31.83 -6.59
N GLU A 20 -9.43 -31.43 -7.14
CA GLU A 20 -8.24 -31.20 -6.33
C GLU A 20 -8.66 -30.20 -5.27
N ILE A 21 -8.96 -30.69 -4.10
CA ILE A 21 -8.99 -29.90 -2.88
C ILE A 21 -7.53 -29.47 -2.76
N ILE A 22 -7.23 -28.26 -3.26
CA ILE A 22 -6.04 -27.55 -2.84
C ILE A 22 -6.30 -27.38 -1.35
N GLU A 23 -5.64 -28.19 -0.52
CA GLU A 23 -5.60 -27.97 0.90
C GLU A 23 -5.26 -26.50 1.11
N PRO A 24 -6.03 -25.76 1.95
CA PRO A 24 -5.63 -24.43 2.33
C PRO A 24 -4.26 -24.62 2.97
N ALA A 25 -3.22 -24.12 2.32
CA ALA A 25 -1.86 -24.22 2.76
C ALA A 25 -1.74 -23.50 4.12
N ASN A 26 -1.93 -24.28 5.18
CA ASN A 26 -1.48 -23.95 6.54
C ASN A 26 0.04 -24.18 6.65
N ALA A 27 0.69 -24.43 5.53
CA ALA A 27 2.14 -24.34 5.40
C ALA A 27 2.49 -22.85 5.50
N GLY A 28 3.29 -22.50 6.49
CA GLY A 28 3.87 -21.16 6.66
C GLY A 28 4.32 -20.66 5.27
N ASN A 29 3.98 -19.41 4.95
CA ASN A 29 4.34 -18.87 3.65
C ASN A 29 5.87 -18.77 3.60
N LYS A 30 6.51 -19.69 2.87
CA LYS A 30 7.97 -19.76 2.75
C LYS A 30 8.64 -18.44 2.34
N PHE A 31 7.90 -17.56 1.65
CA PHE A 31 8.41 -16.23 1.31
C PHE A 31 8.42 -15.30 2.53
N TYR A 32 7.41 -15.41 3.37
CA TYR A 32 7.30 -14.62 4.60
C TYR A 32 8.40 -15.00 5.60
N ASP A 33 8.60 -16.29 5.82
CA ASP A 33 9.65 -16.79 6.72
C ASP A 33 11.03 -16.37 6.19
N LYS A 34 11.26 -16.51 4.88
CA LYS A 34 12.52 -16.11 4.25
C LYS A 34 12.76 -14.60 4.29
N ALA A 35 11.69 -13.78 4.28
CA ALA A 35 11.82 -12.35 4.47
C ALA A 35 12.39 -12.00 5.86
N TYR A 36 11.95 -12.71 6.91
CA TYR A 36 12.52 -12.55 8.26
C TYR A 36 13.94 -13.06 8.38
N ASP A 37 14.29 -14.16 7.67
CA ASP A 37 15.67 -14.62 7.60
C ASP A 37 16.59 -13.52 7.05
N PHE A 38 16.20 -12.88 5.94
CA PHE A 38 16.94 -11.76 5.37
C PHE A 38 16.99 -10.52 6.27
N LEU A 39 15.92 -10.24 7.03
CA LEU A 39 15.95 -9.19 8.04
C LEU A 39 16.99 -9.50 9.13
N SER A 40 17.07 -10.73 9.57
CA SER A 40 18.00 -11.16 10.62
C SER A 40 19.47 -11.05 10.17
N THR A 41 19.74 -11.22 8.87
CA THR A 41 21.08 -11.07 8.26
C THR A 41 21.37 -9.62 7.81
N GLY A 42 20.40 -8.72 7.93
CA GLY A 42 20.56 -7.30 7.53
C GLY A 42 20.42 -7.06 6.02
N GLU A 43 19.98 -8.05 5.26
CA GLU A 43 19.76 -7.97 3.81
C GLU A 43 18.41 -7.34 3.48
N LYS A 44 18.29 -6.03 3.72
CA LYS A 44 17.03 -5.27 3.65
C LYS A 44 16.33 -5.32 2.29
N ASP A 45 17.09 -5.25 1.20
CA ASP A 45 16.55 -5.31 -0.16
C ASP A 45 15.92 -6.67 -0.44
N SER A 46 16.61 -7.75 -0.07
CA SER A 46 16.09 -9.11 -0.18
C SER A 46 14.84 -9.30 0.67
N ALA A 47 14.86 -8.81 1.92
CA ALA A 47 13.70 -8.87 2.82
C ALA A 47 12.48 -8.17 2.19
N PHE A 48 12.64 -6.99 1.60
CA PHE A 48 11.57 -6.26 0.94
C PHE A 48 10.95 -7.06 -0.23
N ILE A 49 11.79 -7.65 -1.09
CA ILE A 49 11.34 -8.49 -2.20
C ILE A 49 10.51 -9.67 -1.67
N TYR A 50 10.99 -10.34 -0.64
CA TYR A 50 10.33 -11.52 -0.09
C TYR A 50 9.04 -11.18 0.67
N PHE A 51 8.95 -10.04 1.38
CA PHE A 51 7.68 -9.55 1.93
C PHE A 51 6.67 -9.24 0.84
N ASN A 52 7.11 -8.67 -0.28
CA ASN A 52 6.24 -8.40 -1.42
C ASN A 52 5.72 -9.69 -2.09
N LEU A 53 6.56 -10.71 -2.25
CA LEU A 53 6.13 -12.04 -2.71
C LEU A 53 5.15 -12.71 -1.72
N ALA A 54 5.42 -12.57 -0.42
CA ALA A 54 4.53 -13.07 0.63
C ALA A 54 3.15 -12.39 0.58
N GLN A 55 3.13 -11.06 0.43
CA GLN A 55 1.89 -10.28 0.28
C GLN A 55 1.04 -10.81 -0.88
N ASN A 56 1.65 -11.10 -2.03
CA ASN A 56 0.94 -11.63 -3.19
C ASN A 56 0.33 -13.00 -2.91
N THR A 57 1.06 -13.89 -2.23
CA THR A 57 0.55 -15.21 -1.84
C THR A 57 -0.59 -15.09 -0.82
N PHE A 58 -0.46 -14.20 0.17
CA PHE A 58 -1.54 -13.94 1.13
C PHE A 58 -2.77 -13.32 0.49
N SER A 59 -2.60 -12.51 -0.56
CA SER A 59 -3.71 -11.95 -1.34
C SER A 59 -4.52 -13.04 -2.04
N GLN A 60 -3.86 -14.06 -2.61
CA GLN A 60 -4.53 -15.22 -3.21
C GLN A 60 -5.34 -16.02 -2.17
N ASN A 61 -4.80 -16.12 -0.95
CA ASN A 61 -5.45 -16.82 0.17
C ASN A 61 -6.46 -15.96 0.95
N LYS A 62 -6.64 -14.67 0.58
CA LYS A 62 -7.50 -13.69 1.25
C LYS A 62 -7.16 -13.49 2.73
N ASP A 63 -5.89 -13.64 3.10
CA ASP A 63 -5.39 -13.43 4.47
C ASP A 63 -5.04 -11.96 4.69
N SER A 64 -6.05 -11.16 5.01
CA SER A 64 -5.91 -9.71 5.19
C SER A 64 -4.87 -9.35 6.27
N ALA A 65 -4.85 -10.05 7.39
CA ALA A 65 -3.94 -9.74 8.49
C ALA A 65 -2.46 -9.88 8.08
N ARG A 66 -2.12 -10.96 7.36
CA ARG A 66 -0.77 -11.20 6.88
C ARG A 66 -0.39 -10.30 5.70
N ILE A 67 -1.35 -9.92 4.85
CA ILE A 67 -1.14 -8.86 3.84
C ILE A 67 -0.72 -7.58 4.54
N GLY A 68 -1.52 -7.11 5.52
CA GLY A 68 -1.22 -5.89 6.27
C GLY A 68 0.15 -5.95 6.95
N ASN A 69 0.48 -7.07 7.60
CA ASN A 69 1.76 -7.23 8.28
C ASN A 69 2.95 -7.20 7.30
N SER A 70 2.85 -7.87 6.15
CA SER A 70 3.89 -7.80 5.10
C SER A 70 4.11 -6.36 4.64
N MET A 71 3.02 -5.60 4.41
CA MET A 71 3.09 -4.20 4.01
C MET A 71 3.72 -3.32 5.10
N VAL A 72 3.42 -3.55 6.38
CA VAL A 72 4.04 -2.81 7.50
C VAL A 72 5.55 -3.03 7.52
N ASN A 73 6.01 -4.27 7.37
CA ASN A 73 7.45 -4.57 7.30
C ASN A 73 8.11 -3.90 6.08
N MET A 74 7.46 -3.94 4.91
CA MET A 74 7.94 -3.24 3.72
C MET A 74 8.05 -1.73 3.95
N ALA A 75 7.04 -1.13 4.59
CA ALA A 75 7.04 0.30 4.91
C ALA A 75 8.17 0.69 5.88
N ILE A 76 8.45 -0.14 6.89
CA ILE A 76 9.56 0.08 7.81
C ILE A 76 10.89 0.04 7.05
N LEU A 77 11.09 -0.95 6.18
CA LEU A 77 12.30 -1.06 5.35
C LEU A 77 12.49 0.16 4.43
N GLN A 78 11.41 0.67 3.84
CA GLN A 78 11.43 1.90 3.05
C GLN A 78 11.82 3.12 3.91
N SER A 79 11.26 3.24 5.11
CA SER A 79 11.60 4.31 6.06
C SER A 79 13.08 4.28 6.43
N GLU A 80 13.60 3.11 6.76
CA GLU A 80 15.01 2.91 7.12
C GLU A 80 15.98 3.18 5.95
N ALA A 81 15.54 2.99 4.72
CA ALA A 81 16.30 3.30 3.52
C ALA A 81 16.15 4.76 3.07
N GLY A 82 15.32 5.57 3.77
CA GLY A 82 15.07 6.98 3.46
C GLY A 82 14.02 7.21 2.38
N ASP A 83 13.30 6.16 1.92
CA ASP A 83 12.12 6.31 1.05
C ASP A 83 10.88 6.63 1.89
N TYR A 84 10.86 7.82 2.50
CA TYR A 84 9.79 8.21 3.43
C TYR A 84 8.42 8.31 2.76
N TYR A 85 8.34 8.81 1.53
CA TYR A 85 7.07 8.87 0.77
C TYR A 85 6.54 7.48 0.43
N GLY A 86 7.41 6.59 -0.07
CA GLY A 86 7.03 5.20 -0.33
C GLY A 86 6.61 4.45 0.93
N SER A 87 7.31 4.68 2.05
CA SER A 87 6.96 4.14 3.36
C SER A 87 5.57 4.61 3.82
N GLN A 88 5.29 5.91 3.68
CA GLN A 88 4.00 6.48 4.05
C GLN A 88 2.86 5.90 3.21
N GLU A 89 3.04 5.82 1.89
CA GLU A 89 2.08 5.20 0.98
C GLU A 89 1.80 3.74 1.35
N THR A 90 2.86 2.96 1.58
CA THR A 90 2.74 1.54 1.92
C THR A 90 2.08 1.34 3.28
N SER A 91 2.44 2.14 4.29
CA SER A 91 1.83 2.12 5.63
C SER A 91 0.34 2.47 5.61
N LEU A 92 -0.05 3.50 4.85
CA LEU A 92 -1.46 3.88 4.69
C LEU A 92 -2.25 2.78 3.96
N GLY A 93 -1.64 2.14 2.96
CA GLY A 93 -2.21 0.97 2.30
C GLY A 93 -2.44 -0.20 3.26
N ALA A 94 -1.50 -0.46 4.17
CA ALA A 94 -1.59 -1.56 5.15
C ALA A 94 -2.80 -1.44 6.08
N ILE A 95 -3.21 -0.23 6.45
CA ILE A 95 -4.35 0.01 7.36
C ILE A 95 -5.64 -0.63 6.85
N LYS A 96 -5.84 -0.71 5.54
CA LYS A 96 -7.05 -1.30 4.93
C LYS A 96 -7.20 -2.79 5.21
N TYR A 97 -6.09 -3.46 5.49
CA TYR A 97 -6.03 -4.89 5.76
C TYR A 97 -6.02 -5.24 7.25
N LEU A 98 -5.80 -4.25 8.12
CA LEU A 98 -5.67 -4.44 9.56
C LEU A 98 -6.95 -4.07 10.28
N ASN A 99 -7.66 -5.06 10.83
CA ASN A 99 -8.86 -4.84 11.60
C ASN A 99 -8.53 -4.24 12.99
N LYS A 100 -8.88 -2.97 13.18
CA LYS A 100 -8.62 -2.21 14.42
C LYS A 100 -9.35 -2.74 15.67
N LYS A 101 -10.28 -3.69 15.51
CA LYS A 101 -11.02 -4.30 16.62
C LYS A 101 -10.40 -5.62 17.10
N GLU A 102 -9.41 -6.14 16.39
CA GLU A 102 -8.74 -7.40 16.74
C GLU A 102 -7.48 -7.13 17.55
N GLU A 103 -7.52 -7.37 18.85
CA GLU A 103 -6.41 -7.11 19.78
C GLU A 103 -5.10 -7.80 19.37
N LYS A 104 -5.17 -8.99 18.76
CA LYS A 104 -3.98 -9.69 18.23
C LYS A 104 -3.23 -8.88 17.15
N LEU A 105 -3.88 -7.89 16.51
CA LEU A 105 -3.27 -7.02 15.50
C LEU A 105 -2.74 -5.70 16.09
N PHE A 106 -2.95 -5.43 17.37
CA PHE A 106 -2.50 -4.20 18.02
C PHE A 106 -0.99 -3.97 17.89
N PRO A 107 -0.10 -4.97 18.08
CA PRO A 107 1.33 -4.75 17.86
C PRO A 107 1.68 -4.32 16.43
N ILE A 108 0.96 -4.85 15.44
CA ILE A 108 1.17 -4.50 14.03
C ILE A 108 0.63 -3.10 13.75
N LEU A 109 -0.55 -2.76 14.28
CA LEU A 109 -1.15 -1.43 14.17
C LEU A 109 -0.27 -0.38 14.86
N TYR A 110 0.22 -0.67 16.05
CA TYR A 110 1.19 0.18 16.75
C TYR A 110 2.43 0.44 15.87
N SER A 111 3.07 -0.62 15.38
CA SER A 111 4.27 -0.51 14.53
C SER A 111 4.00 0.32 13.28
N ASN A 112 2.84 0.12 12.64
CA ASN A 112 2.45 0.84 11.45
C ASN A 112 2.23 2.34 11.71
N TYR A 113 1.47 2.68 12.75
CA TYR A 113 1.21 4.09 13.09
C TYR A 113 2.46 4.79 13.63
N ASN A 114 3.31 4.09 14.39
CA ASN A 114 4.61 4.61 14.81
C ASN A 114 5.51 4.89 13.61
N ASN A 115 5.56 3.98 12.62
CA ASN A 115 6.30 4.20 11.37
C ASN A 115 5.74 5.40 10.58
N LEU A 116 4.42 5.57 10.49
CA LEU A 116 3.79 6.76 9.90
C LEU A 116 4.20 8.05 10.64
N GLY A 117 4.27 8.01 11.96
CA GLY A 117 4.77 9.11 12.77
C GLY A 117 6.22 9.46 12.47
N ILE A 118 7.10 8.46 12.39
CA ILE A 118 8.52 8.62 12.06
C ILE A 118 8.68 9.19 10.65
N THR A 119 8.00 8.64 9.66
CA THR A 119 8.10 9.08 8.27
C THR A 119 7.58 10.50 8.08
N SER A 120 6.44 10.84 8.70
CA SER A 120 5.88 12.19 8.65
C SER A 120 6.82 13.20 9.31
N ARG A 121 7.41 12.86 10.47
CA ARG A 121 8.42 13.70 11.11
C ARG A 121 9.64 13.92 10.22
N ASN A 122 10.14 12.88 9.57
CA ASN A 122 11.31 12.97 8.68
C ASN A 122 11.01 13.76 7.39
N LEU A 123 9.74 13.84 6.99
CA LEU A 123 9.26 14.70 5.91
C LEU A 123 8.97 16.14 6.36
N GLY A 124 9.17 16.46 7.64
CA GLY A 124 8.86 17.79 8.21
C GLY A 124 7.36 18.01 8.50
N ASP A 125 6.53 17.00 8.28
CA ASP A 125 5.08 17.08 8.55
C ASP A 125 4.78 16.73 10.02
N TYR A 126 5.22 17.61 10.90
CA TYR A 126 5.11 17.42 12.36
C TYR A 126 3.67 17.34 12.85
N LYS A 127 2.72 18.02 12.18
CA LYS A 127 1.31 17.99 12.55
C LYS A 127 0.71 16.59 12.35
N ASN A 128 0.90 16.01 11.20
CA ASN A 128 0.44 14.63 10.93
C ASN A 128 1.23 13.62 11.75
N ALA A 129 2.53 13.82 11.98
CA ALA A 129 3.32 12.97 12.86
C ALA A 129 2.70 12.86 14.26
N VAL A 130 2.27 13.98 14.86
CA VAL A 130 1.56 14.00 16.16
C VAL A 130 0.32 13.13 16.12
N LEU A 131 -0.53 13.27 15.09
CA LEU A 131 -1.75 12.47 14.94
C LEU A 131 -1.45 10.97 14.79
N PHE A 132 -0.40 10.62 14.06
CA PHE A 132 0.00 9.22 13.90
C PHE A 132 0.56 8.63 15.20
N TYR A 133 1.33 9.39 15.99
CA TYR A 133 1.77 8.93 17.30
C TYR A 133 0.58 8.75 18.27
N ASP A 134 -0.45 9.59 18.21
CA ASP A 134 -1.67 9.39 19.00
C ASP A 134 -2.39 8.08 18.61
N ASN A 135 -2.47 7.80 17.32
CA ASN A 135 -3.00 6.51 16.84
C ASN A 135 -2.11 5.33 17.29
N ALA A 136 -0.79 5.48 17.28
CA ALA A 136 0.12 4.43 17.75
C ALA A 136 -0.11 4.15 19.24
N ILE A 137 -0.22 5.17 20.06
CA ILE A 137 -0.51 5.05 21.51
C ILE A 137 -1.80 4.27 21.77
N ALA A 138 -2.84 4.50 20.94
CA ALA A 138 -4.12 3.79 21.07
C ALA A 138 -4.00 2.26 20.86
N PHE A 139 -2.96 1.79 20.18
CA PHE A 139 -2.69 0.37 19.93
C PHE A 139 -1.46 -0.15 20.67
N ALA A 140 -0.82 0.68 21.49
CA ALA A 140 0.34 0.27 22.28
C ALA A 140 -0.04 -0.80 23.32
N THR A 141 0.80 -1.81 23.44
CA THR A 141 0.59 -2.96 24.35
C THR A 141 1.48 -2.89 25.60
N SER A 142 2.40 -1.95 25.65
CA SER A 142 3.32 -1.74 26.77
C SER A 142 3.53 -0.26 27.10
N GLN A 143 3.86 0.03 28.35
CA GLN A 143 4.22 1.37 28.77
C GLN A 143 5.46 1.91 28.04
N SER A 144 6.40 1.05 27.67
CA SER A 144 7.59 1.41 26.89
C SER A 144 7.22 1.95 25.51
N GLU A 145 6.27 1.30 24.83
CA GLU A 145 5.74 1.74 23.53
C GLU A 145 5.05 3.10 23.66
N ILE A 146 4.20 3.28 24.69
CA ILE A 146 3.54 4.56 24.97
C ILE A 146 4.58 5.64 25.19
N ASN A 147 5.58 5.41 26.05
CA ASN A 147 6.61 6.39 26.35
C ASN A 147 7.46 6.74 25.10
N THR A 148 7.69 5.77 24.23
CA THR A 148 8.40 6.00 22.94
C THR A 148 7.61 6.93 22.03
N CYS A 149 6.32 6.68 21.84
CA CYS A 149 5.46 7.54 21.03
C CYS A 149 5.27 8.93 21.66
N LEU A 150 5.10 9.01 22.98
CA LEU A 150 5.00 10.29 23.69
C LEU A 150 6.28 11.11 23.55
N ASN A 151 7.47 10.48 23.67
CA ASN A 151 8.73 11.14 23.41
C ASN A 151 8.79 11.72 21.98
N ASN A 152 8.46 10.92 20.99
CA ASN A 152 8.50 11.35 19.60
C ASN A 152 7.47 12.44 19.30
N LYS A 153 6.28 12.35 19.88
CA LYS A 153 5.24 13.38 19.82
C LYS A 153 5.70 14.70 20.44
N ALA A 154 6.36 14.65 21.60
CA ALA A 154 6.91 15.82 22.25
C ALA A 154 8.01 16.48 21.41
N ILE A 155 8.86 15.68 20.74
CA ILE A 155 9.85 16.17 19.78
C ILE A 155 9.16 16.87 18.59
N CYS A 156 8.04 16.35 18.08
CA CYS A 156 7.29 17.03 17.03
C CYS A 156 6.75 18.38 17.51
N TYR A 157 6.23 18.47 18.74
CA TYR A 157 5.81 19.75 19.31
C TYR A 157 6.98 20.73 19.50
N LYS A 158 8.20 20.22 19.81
CA LYS A 158 9.42 21.05 19.85
C LYS A 158 9.68 21.69 18.48
N PHE A 159 9.60 20.92 17.39
CA PHE A 159 9.78 21.43 16.04
C PHE A 159 8.65 22.36 15.56
N LEU A 160 7.46 22.23 16.12
CA LEU A 160 6.35 23.17 15.92
C LEU A 160 6.45 24.40 16.84
N GLU A 161 7.55 24.54 17.56
CA GLU A 161 7.79 25.60 18.57
C GLU A 161 6.74 25.67 19.69
N ASN A 162 5.90 24.63 19.79
CA ASN A 162 4.94 24.50 20.88
C ASN A 162 5.63 23.87 22.11
N TYR A 163 6.57 24.62 22.66
CA TYR A 163 7.37 24.17 23.81
C TYR A 163 6.51 23.80 25.03
N SER A 164 5.40 24.52 25.23
CA SER A 164 4.49 24.24 26.35
C SER A 164 3.87 22.85 26.27
N ALA A 165 3.38 22.45 25.08
CA ALA A 165 2.85 21.11 24.87
C ALA A 165 3.94 20.03 24.97
N SER A 166 5.13 20.29 24.41
CA SER A 166 6.30 19.41 24.51
C SER A 166 6.68 19.17 25.97
N LEU A 167 6.82 20.25 26.78
CA LEU A 167 7.17 20.17 28.19
C LEU A 167 6.12 19.43 29.01
N GLN A 168 4.84 19.64 28.73
CA GLN A 168 3.77 18.91 29.42
C GLN A 168 3.92 17.40 29.24
N ILE A 169 4.10 16.94 28.01
CA ILE A 169 4.28 15.52 27.72
C ILE A 169 5.54 14.97 28.40
N PHE A 170 6.68 15.65 28.28
CA PHE A 170 7.91 15.18 28.92
C PHE A 170 7.80 15.12 30.44
N LYS A 171 7.13 16.10 31.08
CA LYS A 171 6.87 16.08 32.53
C LYS A 171 5.99 14.90 32.94
N ASP A 172 4.98 14.56 32.14
CA ASP A 172 4.09 13.44 32.44
C ASP A 172 4.80 12.10 32.29
N VAL A 173 5.63 11.93 31.23
CA VAL A 173 6.48 10.74 31.07
C VAL A 173 7.51 10.66 32.21
N PHE A 174 8.15 11.77 32.57
CA PHE A 174 9.15 11.82 33.65
C PHE A 174 8.61 11.35 34.99
N LYS A 175 7.35 11.68 35.32
CA LYS A 175 6.72 11.25 36.58
C LYS A 175 6.50 9.73 36.64
N ASN A 176 6.34 9.08 35.49
CA ASN A 176 5.92 7.69 35.40
C ASN A 176 7.05 6.75 34.98
N ILE A 177 8.24 7.26 34.62
CA ILE A 177 9.37 6.44 34.21
C ILE A 177 10.17 5.99 35.44
N ASP A 178 10.49 4.70 35.50
CA ASP A 178 11.33 4.14 36.54
C ASP A 178 12.82 4.30 36.17
N PRO A 179 13.60 5.14 36.91
CA PRO A 179 14.98 5.43 36.56
C PRO A 179 15.92 4.22 36.73
N VAL A 180 15.50 3.18 37.42
CA VAL A 180 16.30 1.98 37.63
C VAL A 180 16.00 0.94 36.58
N LYS A 181 14.72 0.74 36.25
CA LYS A 181 14.29 -0.26 35.26
C LYS A 181 14.54 0.20 33.83
N ASP A 182 14.40 1.50 33.56
CA ASP A 182 14.60 2.08 32.22
C ASP A 182 15.54 3.29 32.26
N GLN A 183 16.83 3.00 32.56
CA GLN A 183 17.85 4.04 32.66
C GLN A 183 18.03 4.83 31.36
N LYS A 184 17.99 4.16 30.19
CA LYS A 184 18.13 4.82 28.87
C LYS A 184 16.93 5.72 28.58
N GLY A 185 15.72 5.24 28.83
CA GLY A 185 14.51 6.04 28.69
C GLY A 185 14.48 7.23 29.64
N TYR A 186 14.85 7.03 30.91
CA TYR A 186 14.96 8.10 31.91
C TYR A 186 15.93 9.19 31.44
N ALA A 187 17.16 8.83 31.06
CA ALA A 187 18.16 9.77 30.56
C ALA A 187 17.66 10.54 29.31
N ARG A 188 16.94 9.85 28.42
CA ARG A 188 16.32 10.47 27.23
C ARG A 188 15.32 11.54 27.62
N ILE A 189 14.45 11.26 28.58
CA ILE A 189 13.41 12.21 29.03
C ILE A 189 14.04 13.38 29.76
N VAL A 190 15.02 13.16 30.64
CA VAL A 190 15.75 14.23 31.37
C VAL A 190 16.41 15.19 30.38
N ASP A 191 17.14 14.65 29.43
CA ASP A 191 17.85 15.44 28.40
C ASP A 191 16.90 16.28 27.54
N ASN A 192 15.86 15.62 26.97
CA ASN A 192 14.86 16.30 26.16
C ASN A 192 14.10 17.39 26.96
N LEU A 193 13.72 17.10 28.21
CA LEU A 193 13.02 18.03 29.09
C LEU A 193 13.87 19.26 29.37
N ALA A 194 15.15 19.06 29.73
CA ALA A 194 16.10 20.14 29.99
C ALA A 194 16.32 21.00 28.72
N PHE A 195 16.50 20.36 27.59
CA PHE A 195 16.71 21.07 26.32
C PHE A 195 15.48 21.89 25.91
N VAL A 196 14.27 21.35 26.03
CA VAL A 196 13.04 22.11 25.67
C VAL A 196 12.79 23.24 26.67
N LYS A 197 13.13 23.11 27.96
CA LYS A 197 13.09 24.22 28.93
C LYS A 197 14.02 25.36 28.45
N PHE A 198 15.23 25.03 28.02
CA PHE A 198 16.17 26.00 27.46
C PHE A 198 15.65 26.64 26.16
N LEU A 199 15.03 25.87 25.26
CA LEU A 199 14.44 26.43 24.04
C LEU A 199 13.29 27.38 24.36
N GLN A 200 12.47 27.08 25.37
CA GLN A 200 11.39 27.95 25.83
C GLN A 200 11.89 29.22 26.52
N ASN A 201 12.97 29.08 27.28
CA ASN A 201 13.59 30.19 27.99
C ASN A 201 15.12 30.06 27.88
N LYS A 202 15.74 30.86 27.05
CA LYS A 202 17.18 30.84 26.79
C LYS A 202 18.05 31.13 28.04
N ASN A 203 17.47 31.73 29.07
CA ASN A 203 18.15 31.96 30.35
C ASN A 203 18.05 30.76 31.32
N TYR A 204 17.32 29.71 30.96
CA TYR A 204 17.26 28.50 31.77
C TYR A 204 18.62 27.79 31.76
N ASP A 205 19.14 27.50 32.96
CA ASP A 205 20.35 26.74 33.13
C ASP A 205 20.05 25.22 33.03
N ALA A 206 20.23 24.66 31.83
CA ALA A 206 20.01 23.25 31.55
C ALA A 206 21.30 22.40 31.68
N GLU A 207 22.45 23.02 31.91
CA GLU A 207 23.77 22.35 31.81
C GLU A 207 23.84 21.14 32.75
N MET A 208 23.42 21.32 34.02
CA MET A 208 23.49 20.27 35.04
C MET A 208 22.61 19.06 34.67
N GLU A 209 21.36 19.31 34.24
CA GLU A 209 20.40 18.24 33.89
C GLU A 209 20.87 17.45 32.64
N MET A 210 21.35 18.17 31.61
CA MET A 210 21.81 17.56 30.37
C MET A 210 23.10 16.73 30.58
N ASN A 211 24.03 17.25 31.38
CA ASN A 211 25.26 16.50 31.75
C ASN A 211 24.94 15.29 32.64
N ALA A 212 23.93 15.37 33.51
CA ALA A 212 23.50 14.22 34.29
C ALA A 212 22.92 13.11 33.37
N ALA A 213 22.12 13.47 32.38
CA ALA A 213 21.61 12.56 31.39
C ALA A 213 22.74 11.93 30.54
N LEU A 214 23.71 12.75 30.10
CA LEU A 214 24.88 12.25 29.37
C LEU A 214 25.67 11.21 30.19
N LYS A 215 25.95 11.46 31.46
CA LYS A 215 26.65 10.53 32.35
C LYS A 215 25.93 9.18 32.49
N ILE A 216 24.59 9.20 32.56
CA ILE A 216 23.80 7.95 32.58
C ILE A 216 23.98 7.19 31.28
N ARG A 217 23.92 7.89 30.13
CA ARG A 217 24.09 7.30 28.79
C ARG A 217 25.49 6.75 28.59
N GLU A 218 26.52 7.43 29.09
CA GLU A 218 27.93 6.95 29.07
C GLU A 218 28.06 5.65 29.87
N LYS A 219 27.53 5.63 31.12
CA LYS A 219 27.56 4.44 31.97
C LYS A 219 26.79 3.27 31.37
N ALA A 220 25.71 3.55 30.62
CA ALA A 220 24.89 2.54 29.95
C ALA A 220 25.42 2.15 28.55
N GLU A 221 26.56 2.70 28.13
CA GLU A 221 27.15 2.52 26.80
C GLU A 221 26.14 2.81 25.65
N ASP A 222 25.22 3.75 25.90
CA ASP A 222 24.19 4.15 24.95
C ASP A 222 24.76 5.19 23.97
N LEU A 223 25.45 4.73 22.94
CA LEU A 223 26.05 5.62 21.94
C LEU A 223 25.03 6.51 21.20
N TRP A 224 23.84 5.99 20.89
CA TRP A 224 22.77 6.79 20.28
C TRP A 224 22.31 7.91 21.20
N GLY A 225 22.10 7.58 22.46
CA GLY A 225 21.75 8.58 23.46
C GLY A 225 22.87 9.61 23.66
N GLN A 226 24.14 9.18 23.79
CA GLN A 226 25.28 10.10 23.91
C GLN A 226 25.35 11.06 22.73
N ASN A 227 25.13 10.57 21.50
CA ASN A 227 25.07 11.42 20.30
C ASN A 227 24.03 12.51 20.43
N ALA A 228 22.81 12.18 20.83
CA ALA A 228 21.73 13.16 21.08
C ALA A 228 22.08 14.17 22.20
N SER A 229 22.66 13.69 23.33
CA SER A 229 23.10 14.62 24.39
C SER A 229 24.16 15.60 23.91
N HIS A 230 25.13 15.13 23.12
CA HIS A 230 26.16 16.02 22.57
C HIS A 230 25.58 17.01 21.56
N SER A 231 24.58 16.64 20.75
CA SER A 231 23.86 17.58 19.90
C SER A 231 23.20 18.68 20.72
N HIS A 232 22.41 18.31 21.73
CA HIS A 232 21.72 19.29 22.60
C HIS A 232 22.68 20.19 23.38
N LEU A 233 23.78 19.63 23.91
CA LEU A 233 24.80 20.41 24.62
C LEU A 233 25.53 21.37 23.67
N SER A 234 25.80 20.97 22.44
CA SER A 234 26.37 21.87 21.43
C SER A 234 25.46 23.06 21.19
N ASP A 235 24.15 22.82 20.96
CA ASP A 235 23.16 23.90 20.77
C ASP A 235 22.98 24.77 22.02
N TYR A 236 23.04 24.16 23.19
CA TYR A 236 22.93 24.91 24.47
C TYR A 236 24.11 25.87 24.65
N PHE A 237 25.33 25.48 24.25
CA PHE A 237 26.53 26.30 24.39
C PHE A 237 26.80 27.21 23.21
N GLU A 238 26.05 27.14 22.11
CA GLU A 238 26.30 27.88 20.87
C GLU A 238 26.52 29.38 21.15
N ASP A 239 25.61 30.02 21.89
CA ASP A 239 25.69 31.44 22.26
C ASP A 239 26.44 31.70 23.59
N LYS A 240 26.78 30.65 24.36
CA LYS A 240 27.32 30.77 25.72
C LYS A 240 28.84 30.54 25.79
N SER A 241 29.34 29.59 25.03
CA SER A 241 30.74 29.20 24.96
C SER A 241 31.02 28.41 23.70
N THR A 242 31.59 29.09 22.69
CA THR A 242 31.99 28.47 21.44
C THR A 242 32.90 27.25 21.66
N GLU A 243 33.81 27.31 22.65
CA GLU A 243 34.73 26.22 22.97
C GLU A 243 33.94 24.95 23.43
N LYS A 244 32.99 25.10 24.37
CA LYS A 244 32.18 23.98 24.83
C LYS A 244 31.27 23.46 23.72
N SER A 245 30.64 24.36 22.96
CA SER A 245 29.81 24.01 21.81
C SER A 245 30.59 23.17 20.79
N LEU A 246 31.76 23.63 20.42
CA LEU A 246 32.65 22.95 19.50
C LEU A 246 33.14 21.59 20.01
N PHE A 247 33.47 21.51 21.32
CA PHE A 247 33.81 20.23 21.95
C PHE A 247 32.67 19.20 21.79
N HIS A 248 31.44 19.61 22.05
CA HIS A 248 30.29 18.72 21.93
C HIS A 248 29.99 18.37 20.46
N ALA A 249 30.10 19.30 19.53
CA ALA A 249 29.97 19.04 18.09
C ALA A 249 30.99 18.00 17.58
N HIS A 250 32.26 18.10 18.02
CA HIS A 250 33.26 17.08 17.70
C HIS A 250 32.94 15.71 18.27
N ARG A 251 32.49 15.64 19.55
CA ARG A 251 32.11 14.39 20.17
C ARG A 251 30.92 13.75 19.45
N MET A 252 29.92 14.57 19.07
CA MET A 252 28.80 14.12 18.26
C MET A 252 29.27 13.51 16.94
N TYR A 253 30.17 14.20 16.21
CA TYR A 253 30.70 13.70 14.94
C TYR A 253 31.46 12.37 15.10
N GLU A 254 32.28 12.22 16.15
CA GLU A 254 32.99 10.97 16.42
C GLU A 254 32.03 9.81 16.73
N ILE A 255 30.99 10.06 17.55
CA ILE A 255 30.00 9.06 17.91
C ILE A 255 29.15 8.69 16.69
N SER A 256 28.70 9.67 15.90
CA SER A 256 27.90 9.43 14.71
C SER A 256 28.60 8.53 13.68
N LYS A 257 29.93 8.63 13.58
CA LYS A 257 30.74 7.70 12.78
C LYS A 257 30.73 6.28 13.35
N LYS A 258 30.87 6.13 14.69
CA LYS A 258 30.86 4.82 15.37
C LYS A 258 29.52 4.10 15.21
N ILE A 259 28.40 4.82 15.36
CA ILE A 259 27.07 4.26 15.18
C ILE A 259 26.65 4.14 13.71
N LYS A 260 27.51 4.60 12.79
CA LYS A 260 27.29 4.60 11.33
C LYS A 260 25.97 5.29 10.94
N SER A 261 25.65 6.42 11.57
CA SER A 261 24.48 7.24 11.26
C SER A 261 24.88 8.41 10.34
N PRO A 262 24.60 8.36 9.04
CA PRO A 262 24.97 9.44 8.14
C PRO A 262 24.18 10.72 8.40
N ASP A 263 22.93 10.64 8.84
CA ASP A 263 22.14 11.83 9.18
C ASP A 263 22.72 12.57 10.38
N ASP A 264 23.08 11.84 11.44
CA ASP A 264 23.75 12.45 12.60
C ASP A 264 25.16 12.98 12.26
N GLN A 265 25.85 12.36 11.30
CA GLN A 265 27.12 12.90 10.79
C GLN A 265 26.89 14.21 10.05
N LEU A 266 25.85 14.33 9.22
CA LEU A 266 25.51 15.58 8.53
C LEU A 266 25.14 16.68 9.53
N GLU A 267 24.33 16.38 10.54
CA GLU A 267 24.01 17.35 11.59
C GLU A 267 25.25 17.82 12.35
N ALA A 268 26.12 16.90 12.75
CA ALA A 268 27.36 17.23 13.43
C ALA A 268 28.30 18.04 12.55
N LEU A 269 28.44 17.71 11.27
CA LEU A 269 29.25 18.44 10.31
C LEU A 269 28.70 19.85 10.09
N GLN A 270 27.39 20.06 10.05
CA GLN A 270 26.79 21.38 9.95
C GLN A 270 27.20 22.23 11.15
N LYS A 271 27.04 21.72 12.39
CA LYS A 271 27.49 22.40 13.60
C LYS A 271 28.98 22.77 13.56
N LEU A 272 29.82 21.84 13.09
CA LEU A 272 31.25 22.08 12.93
C LEU A 272 31.55 23.14 11.86
N VAL A 273 30.80 23.20 10.76
CA VAL A 273 30.93 24.25 9.74
C VAL A 273 30.63 25.62 10.32
N ASP A 274 29.58 25.70 11.17
CA ASP A 274 29.14 26.98 11.75
C ASP A 274 30.04 27.48 12.89
N LEU A 275 30.60 26.55 13.67
CA LEU A 275 31.37 26.86 14.88
C LEU A 275 32.89 27.01 14.67
N GLU A 276 33.45 26.34 13.66
CA GLU A 276 34.88 26.27 13.43
C GLU A 276 35.44 27.52 12.73
N ASN A 277 36.74 27.74 12.90
CA ASN A 277 37.43 28.76 12.14
C ASN A 277 37.36 28.50 10.62
N PRO A 278 37.52 29.55 9.76
CA PRO A 278 37.30 29.42 8.32
C PRO A 278 38.10 28.31 7.61
N VAL A 279 39.29 27.98 8.12
CA VAL A 279 40.13 26.94 7.52
C VAL A 279 39.57 25.55 7.76
N HIS A 280 39.18 25.26 9.00
CA HIS A 280 38.57 23.99 9.39
C HIS A 280 37.11 23.87 8.91
N SER A 281 36.35 24.97 8.99
CA SER A 281 34.98 25.04 8.45
C SER A 281 34.94 24.63 6.97
N LYS A 282 35.84 25.15 6.13
CA LYS A 282 35.95 24.75 4.72
C LYS A 282 36.21 23.23 4.55
N LYS A 283 37.01 22.63 5.43
CA LYS A 283 37.29 21.19 5.40
C LYS A 283 36.03 20.39 5.75
N TYR A 284 35.29 20.76 6.82
CA TYR A 284 34.07 20.09 7.23
C TYR A 284 32.95 20.28 6.22
N TYR A 285 32.82 21.45 5.62
CA TYR A 285 31.87 21.70 4.53
C TYR A 285 32.11 20.77 3.33
N LYS A 286 33.36 20.53 2.93
CA LYS A 286 33.66 19.59 1.85
C LYS A 286 33.23 18.15 2.22
N ILE A 287 33.42 17.73 3.47
CA ILE A 287 33.00 16.41 3.93
C ILE A 287 31.47 16.34 3.96
N TYR A 288 30.81 17.41 4.44
CA TYR A 288 29.34 17.52 4.46
C TYR A 288 28.74 17.32 3.07
N VAL A 289 29.19 18.10 2.07
CA VAL A 289 28.67 18.02 0.70
C VAL A 289 28.85 16.61 0.12
N ASN A 290 30.05 16.02 0.27
CA ASN A 290 30.30 14.68 -0.26
C ASN A 290 29.43 13.62 0.40
N LEU A 291 29.18 13.73 1.71
CA LEU A 291 28.33 12.80 2.44
C LEU A 291 26.85 12.97 2.06
N GLU A 292 26.38 14.22 1.93
CA GLU A 292 25.02 14.57 1.51
C GLU A 292 24.73 14.04 0.11
N ASP A 293 25.61 14.28 -0.85
CA ASP A 293 25.51 13.78 -2.22
C ASP A 293 25.46 12.23 -2.24
N SER A 294 26.37 11.60 -1.48
CA SER A 294 26.41 10.14 -1.37
C SER A 294 25.11 9.59 -0.79
N LEU A 295 24.62 10.18 0.31
CA LEU A 295 23.38 9.76 0.98
C LEU A 295 22.16 9.96 0.09
N THR A 296 22.08 11.10 -0.58
CA THR A 296 21.01 11.41 -1.54
C THR A 296 20.99 10.39 -2.69
N ASN A 297 22.15 10.03 -3.23
CA ASN A 297 22.25 9.02 -4.28
C ASN A 297 21.80 7.63 -3.79
N VAL A 298 22.21 7.23 -2.58
CA VAL A 298 21.81 5.95 -1.98
C VAL A 298 20.29 5.92 -1.75
N ARG A 299 19.70 6.98 -1.21
CA ARG A 299 18.26 7.10 -0.97
C ARG A 299 17.45 7.09 -2.27
N ASN A 300 17.90 7.82 -3.28
CA ASN A 300 17.28 7.82 -4.60
C ASN A 300 17.34 6.45 -5.26
N LYS A 301 18.47 5.74 -5.13
CA LYS A 301 18.62 4.37 -5.62
C LYS A 301 17.64 3.42 -4.91
N ALA A 302 17.58 3.47 -3.59
CA ALA A 302 16.65 2.65 -2.80
C ALA A 302 15.19 2.94 -3.16
N LYS A 303 14.81 4.23 -3.24
CA LYS A 303 13.47 4.66 -3.67
C LYS A 303 13.10 4.10 -5.04
N ASN A 304 14.00 4.24 -6.01
CA ASN A 304 13.76 3.71 -7.35
C ASN A 304 13.65 2.19 -7.36
N GLN A 305 14.49 1.49 -6.61
CA GLN A 305 14.48 0.04 -6.48
C GLN A 305 13.15 -0.45 -5.88
N PHE A 306 12.71 0.13 -4.76
CA PHE A 306 11.43 -0.22 -4.15
C PHE A 306 10.23 0.09 -5.06
N ALA A 307 10.28 1.21 -5.79
CA ALA A 307 9.24 1.57 -6.75
C ALA A 307 9.17 0.55 -7.90
N LEU A 308 10.31 0.11 -8.43
CA LEU A 308 10.36 -0.92 -9.48
C LEU A 308 9.84 -2.26 -8.98
N ILE A 309 10.24 -2.70 -7.78
CA ILE A 309 9.75 -3.95 -7.18
C ILE A 309 8.22 -3.91 -7.02
N ARG A 310 7.67 -2.79 -6.53
CA ARG A 310 6.21 -2.62 -6.41
C ARG A 310 5.51 -2.61 -7.77
N TYR A 311 6.08 -1.93 -8.75
CA TYR A 311 5.56 -1.89 -10.12
C TYR A 311 5.54 -3.29 -10.76
N ASP A 312 6.65 -4.02 -10.69
CA ASP A 312 6.75 -5.37 -11.25
C ASP A 312 5.79 -6.34 -10.56
N SER A 313 5.65 -6.21 -9.25
CA SER A 313 4.70 -7.00 -8.48
C SER A 313 3.25 -6.72 -8.90
N GLU A 314 2.88 -5.45 -9.02
CA GLU A 314 1.53 -5.06 -9.44
C GLU A 314 1.25 -5.49 -10.88
N LYS A 315 2.22 -5.34 -11.78
CA LYS A 315 2.14 -5.85 -13.16
C LYS A 315 1.92 -7.35 -13.17
N ASN A 316 2.75 -8.11 -12.43
CA ASN A 316 2.62 -9.57 -12.35
C ASN A 316 1.25 -9.97 -11.77
N ARG A 317 0.74 -9.23 -10.78
CA ARG A 317 -0.60 -9.44 -10.22
C ARG A 317 -1.70 -9.21 -11.24
N VAL A 318 -1.61 -8.11 -12.00
CA VAL A 318 -2.55 -7.79 -13.07
C VAL A 318 -2.51 -8.84 -14.17
N ASP A 319 -1.32 -9.27 -14.58
CA ASP A 319 -1.15 -10.30 -15.60
C ASP A 319 -1.67 -11.67 -15.12
N PHE A 320 -1.44 -12.01 -13.85
CA PHE A 320 -2.02 -13.19 -13.22
C PHE A 320 -3.55 -13.15 -13.23
N LEU A 321 -4.16 -12.03 -12.82
CA LEU A 321 -5.62 -11.87 -12.82
C LEU A 321 -6.21 -11.95 -14.23
N LYS A 322 -5.53 -11.37 -15.22
CA LYS A 322 -5.91 -11.50 -16.64
C LYS A 322 -5.84 -12.95 -17.10
N ALA A 323 -4.77 -13.66 -16.76
CA ALA A 323 -4.60 -15.07 -17.10
C ALA A 323 -5.66 -15.94 -16.42
N GLU A 324 -5.99 -15.67 -15.17
CA GLU A 324 -7.04 -16.35 -14.43
C GLU A 324 -8.42 -16.10 -15.05
N ALA A 325 -8.74 -14.84 -15.36
CA ALA A 325 -9.97 -14.48 -16.05
C ALA A 325 -10.09 -15.19 -17.40
N LYS A 326 -9.01 -15.21 -18.19
CA LYS A 326 -8.96 -15.94 -19.46
C LYS A 326 -9.11 -17.45 -19.28
N ASN A 327 -8.54 -18.01 -18.21
CA ASN A 327 -8.70 -19.43 -17.87
C ASN A 327 -10.15 -19.78 -17.52
N ILE A 328 -10.82 -18.90 -16.76
CA ILE A 328 -12.24 -19.04 -16.44
C ILE A 328 -13.09 -18.97 -17.71
N GLU A 329 -12.81 -18.00 -18.58
CA GLU A 329 -13.48 -17.87 -19.87
C GLU A 329 -13.29 -19.12 -20.74
N ASN A 330 -12.05 -19.59 -20.85
CA ASN A 330 -11.73 -20.81 -21.61
C ASN A 330 -12.45 -22.04 -21.02
N ARG A 331 -12.49 -22.18 -19.69
CA ARG A 331 -13.24 -23.26 -19.03
C ARG A 331 -14.73 -23.17 -19.33
N TYR A 332 -15.28 -21.95 -19.34
CA TYR A 332 -16.67 -21.72 -19.69
C TYR A 332 -16.96 -22.09 -21.16
N GLN A 333 -16.08 -21.67 -22.08
CA GLN A 333 -16.17 -22.04 -23.50
C GLN A 333 -16.07 -23.56 -23.71
N ILE A 334 -15.16 -24.24 -23.00
CA ILE A 334 -15.03 -25.70 -23.03
C ILE A 334 -16.31 -26.36 -22.49
N LEU A 335 -16.85 -25.84 -21.39
CA LEU A 335 -18.10 -26.33 -20.83
C LEU A 335 -19.27 -26.16 -21.81
N GLN A 336 -19.40 -24.97 -22.40
CA GLN A 336 -20.42 -24.71 -23.43
C GLN A 336 -20.27 -25.64 -24.62
N ARG A 337 -19.04 -25.83 -25.10
CA ARG A 337 -18.76 -26.76 -26.20
C ARG A 337 -19.12 -28.21 -25.82
N ASN A 338 -18.78 -28.63 -24.61
CA ASN A 338 -19.08 -29.99 -24.15
C ASN A 338 -20.60 -30.21 -23.97
N ILE A 339 -21.31 -29.17 -23.46
CA ILE A 339 -22.78 -29.18 -23.39
C ILE A 339 -23.38 -29.24 -24.79
N ALA A 340 -22.88 -28.44 -25.73
CA ALA A 340 -23.33 -28.46 -27.12
C ALA A 340 -23.08 -29.83 -27.78
N LEU A 341 -21.90 -30.43 -27.57
CA LEU A 341 -21.57 -31.78 -28.06
C LEU A 341 -22.46 -32.85 -27.42
N GLY A 342 -22.72 -32.71 -26.11
CA GLY A 342 -23.66 -33.59 -25.39
C GLY A 342 -25.10 -33.44 -25.91
N ALA A 343 -25.54 -32.21 -26.19
CA ALA A 343 -26.84 -31.95 -26.79
C ALA A 343 -26.95 -32.54 -28.22
N VAL A 344 -25.87 -32.37 -29.06
CA VAL A 344 -25.83 -32.99 -30.38
C VAL A 344 -25.83 -34.54 -30.30
N PHE A 345 -25.09 -35.09 -29.36
CA PHE A 345 -25.09 -36.56 -29.13
C PHE A 345 -26.44 -37.05 -28.67
N LEU A 346 -27.08 -36.35 -27.74
CA LEU A 346 -28.44 -36.67 -27.30
C LEU A 346 -29.47 -36.51 -28.44
N ALA A 347 -29.29 -35.44 -29.26
CA ALA A 347 -30.13 -35.23 -30.43
C ALA A 347 -29.93 -36.35 -31.48
N PHE A 348 -28.71 -36.84 -31.64
CA PHE A 348 -28.42 -38.01 -32.51
C PHE A 348 -29.09 -39.28 -31.97
N ILE A 349 -28.94 -39.56 -30.68
CA ILE A 349 -29.61 -40.72 -30.05
C ILE A 349 -31.12 -40.57 -30.18
N PHE A 350 -31.66 -39.38 -29.96
CA PHE A 350 -33.08 -39.10 -30.11
C PHE A 350 -33.54 -39.26 -31.55
N ALA A 351 -32.76 -38.78 -32.54
CA ALA A 351 -33.06 -38.95 -33.96
C ALA A 351 -33.07 -40.42 -34.37
N VAL A 352 -32.12 -41.21 -33.86
CA VAL A 352 -32.10 -42.68 -34.11
C VAL A 352 -33.30 -43.34 -33.45
N PHE A 353 -33.63 -42.96 -32.23
CA PHE A 353 -34.81 -43.48 -31.51
C PHE A 353 -36.13 -43.05 -32.19
N TRP A 354 -36.18 -41.76 -32.61
CA TRP A 354 -37.33 -41.19 -33.32
C TRP A 354 -37.52 -41.86 -34.68
N ASN A 355 -36.45 -42.08 -35.45
CA ASN A 355 -36.51 -42.80 -36.70
C ASN A 355 -36.93 -44.25 -36.52
N ARG A 356 -36.51 -44.92 -35.45
CA ARG A 356 -37.01 -46.26 -35.09
C ARG A 356 -38.48 -46.24 -34.70
N LYS A 357 -38.89 -45.24 -33.92
CA LYS A 357 -40.26 -45.08 -33.49
C LYS A 357 -41.19 -44.56 -34.57
N ARG A 358 -40.62 -43.75 -35.50
CA ARG A 358 -41.35 -43.31 -36.70
C ARG A 358 -41.64 -44.44 -37.65
N LYS A 359 -40.80 -45.44 -37.77
CA LYS A 359 -41.08 -46.70 -38.49
C LYS A 359 -42.18 -47.53 -37.79
N GLU A 360 -42.32 -47.42 -36.49
CA GLU A 360 -43.37 -48.05 -35.73
C GLU A 360 -44.65 -47.21 -35.63
N ARG A 361 -44.49 -45.87 -35.81
CA ARG A 361 -45.59 -44.88 -35.65
C ARG A 361 -45.98 -44.14 -36.90
N LEU A 362 -45.70 -44.66 -38.09
CA LEU A 362 -46.34 -44.16 -39.31
C LEU A 362 -47.90 -44.28 -39.31
N LYS A 363 -48.46 -44.67 -38.16
CA LYS A 363 -49.94 -44.69 -37.90
C LYS A 363 -50.43 -43.65 -36.87
N GLN A 364 -49.53 -42.88 -36.31
CA GLN A 364 -50.00 -41.81 -35.42
C GLN A 364 -49.28 -40.53 -35.78
N GLU A 365 -49.87 -39.88 -36.77
CA GLU A 365 -49.57 -38.46 -37.02
C GLU A 365 -49.91 -37.66 -35.78
N LYS A 366 -49.13 -36.87 -35.51
CA LYS A 366 -49.22 -35.53 -34.94
C LYS A 366 -48.34 -35.28 -33.72
N ILE A 367 -47.51 -34.38 -33.99
CA ILE A 367 -47.28 -33.22 -33.16
C ILE A 367 -46.29 -33.41 -32.05
N PHE A 368 -45.23 -32.84 -32.26
CA PHE A 368 -44.75 -31.97 -31.19
C PHE A 368 -44.04 -30.75 -31.85
N GLU A 369 -44.77 -29.65 -31.82
CA GLU A 369 -44.12 -28.37 -31.99
C GLU A 369 -43.07 -28.25 -30.90
N VAL A 370 -41.82 -28.29 -31.34
CA VAL A 370 -40.73 -27.88 -30.44
C VAL A 370 -40.95 -26.41 -30.18
N LYS A 371 -41.54 -26.11 -29.05
CA LYS A 371 -41.50 -24.77 -28.50
C LYS A 371 -40.06 -24.39 -28.36
N ASN A 372 -39.60 -23.59 -29.32
CA ASN A 372 -38.40 -22.84 -29.17
C ASN A 372 -38.58 -21.88 -27.98
N THR A 373 -38.14 -22.37 -26.86
CA THR A 373 -37.86 -21.42 -25.79
C THR A 373 -36.59 -20.75 -26.18
N ALA A 374 -36.75 -19.69 -26.89
CA ALA A 374 -35.65 -18.74 -27.02
C ALA A 374 -35.35 -18.23 -25.63
N LEU A 375 -34.29 -18.77 -25.09
CA LEU A 375 -33.69 -18.16 -23.92
C LEU A 375 -33.22 -16.75 -24.34
N LYS A 376 -34.07 -15.80 -24.03
CA LYS A 376 -33.68 -14.40 -24.06
C LYS A 376 -32.66 -14.20 -22.96
N TYR A 377 -31.41 -14.30 -23.35
CA TYR A 377 -30.34 -13.81 -22.48
C TYR A 377 -30.31 -12.30 -22.53
N SER A 378 -30.50 -11.75 -21.38
CA SER A 378 -30.59 -10.31 -21.20
C SER A 378 -29.23 -9.62 -21.42
N LYS A 379 -29.32 -8.57 -22.17
CA LYS A 379 -28.23 -7.67 -22.56
C LYS A 379 -27.82 -6.72 -21.44
N LYS A 380 -27.62 -7.10 -20.25
CA LYS A 380 -27.19 -6.14 -19.21
C LYS A 380 -25.69 -6.09 -18.95
N VAL A 381 -24.91 -7.01 -19.53
CA VAL A 381 -23.47 -7.03 -19.27
C VAL A 381 -22.77 -5.76 -19.81
N HIS A 382 -23.13 -5.35 -20.99
CA HIS A 382 -22.44 -4.23 -21.64
C HIS A 382 -22.56 -2.91 -20.86
N ASP A 383 -23.76 -2.60 -20.36
CA ASP A 383 -24.00 -1.31 -19.69
C ASP A 383 -23.34 -1.25 -18.31
N VAL A 384 -23.27 -2.39 -17.60
CA VAL A 384 -22.64 -2.43 -16.29
C VAL A 384 -21.12 -2.35 -16.42
N VAL A 385 -20.54 -3.04 -17.39
CA VAL A 385 -19.08 -3.02 -17.62
C VAL A 385 -18.63 -1.65 -18.13
N SER A 386 -19.33 -1.10 -19.12
CA SER A 386 -18.98 0.21 -19.68
C SER A 386 -19.10 1.33 -18.66
N ASN A 387 -20.18 1.36 -17.88
CA ASN A 387 -20.36 2.38 -16.84
C ASN A 387 -19.36 2.22 -15.69
N GLY A 388 -19.06 0.98 -15.31
CA GLY A 388 -18.09 0.70 -14.25
C GLY A 388 -16.66 1.09 -14.63
N ILE A 389 -16.22 0.70 -15.83
CA ILE A 389 -14.91 1.10 -16.36
C ILE A 389 -14.84 2.62 -16.53
N TYR A 390 -15.90 3.25 -16.99
CA TYR A 390 -15.98 4.69 -17.15
C TYR A 390 -15.87 5.45 -15.82
N GLN A 391 -16.53 4.96 -14.76
CA GLN A 391 -16.40 5.55 -13.43
C GLN A 391 -14.97 5.47 -12.92
N VAL A 392 -14.31 4.33 -13.11
CA VAL A 392 -12.91 4.12 -12.72
C VAL A 392 -11.96 5.04 -13.51
N MET A 393 -12.15 5.17 -14.83
CA MET A 393 -11.33 6.07 -15.65
C MET A 393 -11.52 7.54 -15.25
N SER A 394 -12.77 7.96 -15.02
CA SER A 394 -13.08 9.32 -14.59
C SER A 394 -12.50 9.67 -13.21
N GLU A 395 -12.43 8.69 -12.33
CA GLU A 395 -11.82 8.87 -11.00
C GLU A 395 -10.28 8.98 -11.08
N ILE A 396 -9.66 8.23 -11.98
CA ILE A 396 -8.20 8.31 -12.26
C ILE A 396 -7.83 9.68 -12.84
N GLU A 397 -8.67 10.23 -13.73
CA GLU A 397 -8.39 11.50 -14.40
C GLU A 397 -8.64 12.73 -13.52
N ASN A 398 -9.55 12.64 -12.55
CA ASN A 398 -10.00 13.79 -11.75
C ASN A 398 -9.46 13.84 -10.33
N THR A 399 -8.66 12.84 -9.88
CA THR A 399 -8.12 12.80 -8.52
C THR A 399 -6.61 12.98 -8.52
N SER A 400 -6.11 13.93 -7.75
CA SER A 400 -4.66 14.20 -7.61
C SER A 400 -3.91 13.17 -6.78
N GLU A 401 -4.62 12.32 -6.04
CA GLU A 401 -4.08 11.15 -5.31
C GLU A 401 -4.91 9.92 -5.69
N ILE A 402 -4.29 9.00 -6.41
CA ILE A 402 -4.96 7.79 -6.89
C ILE A 402 -5.00 6.74 -5.78
N ASP A 403 -6.18 6.52 -5.22
CA ASP A 403 -6.46 5.35 -4.37
C ASP A 403 -6.56 4.09 -5.23
N LYS A 404 -5.41 3.42 -5.41
CA LYS A 404 -5.31 2.21 -6.24
C LYS A 404 -6.17 1.05 -5.73
N GLU A 405 -6.36 0.96 -4.43
CA GLU A 405 -7.09 -0.15 -3.80
C GLU A 405 -8.60 0.05 -3.95
N GLY A 406 -9.10 1.24 -3.72
CA GLY A 406 -10.49 1.58 -3.98
C GLY A 406 -10.88 1.50 -5.46
N LEU A 407 -9.93 1.72 -6.38
CA LEU A 407 -10.14 1.51 -7.82
C LEU A 407 -10.21 0.03 -8.19
N LEU A 408 -9.40 -0.79 -7.55
CA LEU A 408 -9.40 -2.25 -7.76
C LEU A 408 -10.67 -2.90 -7.22
N ASP A 409 -11.13 -2.52 -6.04
CA ASP A 409 -12.41 -2.97 -5.48
C ASP A 409 -13.59 -2.62 -6.41
N LYS A 410 -13.58 -1.42 -6.99
CA LYS A 410 -14.60 -1.03 -7.98
C LYS A 410 -14.52 -1.84 -9.27
N LEU A 411 -13.32 -2.14 -9.76
CA LEU A 411 -13.14 -3.01 -10.93
C LEU A 411 -13.56 -4.45 -10.64
N GLU A 412 -13.31 -4.96 -9.43
CA GLU A 412 -13.74 -6.29 -8.99
C GLU A 412 -15.27 -6.38 -8.90
N ILE A 413 -15.92 -5.37 -8.34
CA ILE A 413 -17.39 -5.26 -8.32
C ILE A 413 -17.99 -5.20 -9.73
N VAL A 414 -17.35 -4.46 -10.65
CA VAL A 414 -17.77 -4.39 -12.05
C VAL A 414 -17.60 -5.74 -12.75
N TYR A 415 -16.49 -6.42 -12.49
CA TYR A 415 -16.22 -7.76 -13.01
C TYR A 415 -17.24 -8.79 -12.50
N GLU A 416 -17.50 -8.83 -11.19
CA GLU A 416 -18.48 -9.73 -10.61
C GLU A 416 -19.90 -9.48 -11.15
N LYS A 417 -20.31 -8.22 -11.22
CA LYS A 417 -21.60 -7.83 -11.79
C LYS A 417 -21.70 -8.14 -13.28
N SER A 418 -20.61 -8.08 -14.02
CA SER A 418 -20.60 -8.41 -15.47
C SER A 418 -20.77 -9.89 -15.75
N ARG A 419 -20.33 -10.75 -14.82
CA ARG A 419 -20.45 -12.20 -14.93
C ARG A 419 -21.88 -12.68 -14.79
N ASP A 420 -22.71 -11.92 -14.05
CA ASP A 420 -24.06 -12.36 -13.66
C ASP A 420 -25.19 -11.83 -14.56
N ILE A 421 -24.87 -11.08 -15.61
CA ILE A 421 -25.89 -10.40 -16.44
C ILE A 421 -25.99 -11.03 -17.84
N SER A 422 -27.19 -11.37 -18.28
CA SER A 422 -27.51 -11.92 -19.59
C SER A 422 -28.09 -10.85 -20.56
N TYR A 423 -27.90 -11.04 -21.87
CA TYR A 423 -28.20 -10.09 -22.95
C TYR A 423 -29.67 -10.02 -23.39
N GLU A 424 -30.19 -8.82 -23.63
CA GLU A 424 -31.44 -8.57 -24.36
C GLU A 424 -31.17 -7.98 -25.76
N ASP A 425 -31.91 -8.46 -26.77
CA ASP A 425 -31.83 -7.97 -28.13
C ASP A 425 -32.40 -6.54 -28.28
N LEU A 426 -31.58 -5.65 -28.85
CA LEU A 426 -31.98 -4.31 -29.28
C LEU A 426 -32.25 -4.32 -30.78
N THR A 427 -33.49 -4.56 -31.19
CA THR A 427 -33.95 -4.17 -32.52
C THR A 427 -34.80 -2.91 -32.38
N GLY A 428 -34.22 -1.78 -32.55
CA GLY A 428 -34.93 -0.53 -32.52
C GLY A 428 -34.01 0.68 -32.65
N ASN A 429 -33.95 1.27 -33.82
CA ASN A 429 -33.42 2.61 -34.15
C ASN A 429 -32.01 2.98 -33.66
N ALA A 430 -31.00 2.53 -34.40
CA ALA A 430 -29.61 2.81 -34.13
C ALA A 430 -29.14 4.25 -34.42
N ASP A 431 -29.89 5.07 -35.19
CA ASP A 431 -29.35 6.33 -35.69
C ASP A 431 -29.57 7.56 -34.81
N SER A 432 -30.56 7.58 -33.93
CA SER A 432 -30.77 8.76 -33.04
C SER A 432 -30.00 8.68 -31.72
N ASP A 433 -29.42 7.51 -31.38
CA ASP A 433 -28.89 7.23 -30.06
C ASP A 433 -27.39 7.53 -29.94
N PHE A 434 -26.61 7.39 -31.01
CA PHE A 434 -25.14 7.53 -30.97
C PHE A 434 -24.68 9.00 -30.74
N LYS A 435 -25.34 9.96 -31.35
CA LYS A 435 -25.12 11.42 -31.16
C LYS A 435 -25.37 11.80 -29.68
N MET A 436 -26.46 11.26 -29.13
CA MET A 436 -26.86 11.50 -27.73
C MET A 436 -25.93 10.78 -26.72
N GLN A 437 -25.44 9.58 -27.04
CA GLN A 437 -24.47 8.85 -26.25
C GLN A 437 -23.14 9.58 -26.19
N ILE A 438 -22.61 10.09 -27.31
CA ILE A 438 -21.37 10.88 -27.33
C ILE A 438 -21.54 12.19 -26.55
N ALA A 439 -22.67 12.86 -26.68
CA ALA A 439 -22.95 14.09 -25.94
C ALA A 439 -23.01 13.83 -24.43
N ASN A 440 -23.62 12.73 -24.01
CA ASN A 440 -23.67 12.32 -22.60
C ASN A 440 -22.30 11.87 -22.08
N LEU A 441 -21.53 11.11 -22.87
CA LEU A 441 -20.18 10.71 -22.58
C LEU A 441 -19.26 11.93 -22.35
N THR A 442 -19.32 12.89 -23.29
CA THR A 442 -18.48 14.10 -23.21
C THR A 442 -18.89 15.00 -22.04
N LYS A 443 -20.19 15.04 -21.72
CA LYS A 443 -20.73 15.82 -20.60
C LYS A 443 -20.31 15.21 -19.23
N SER A 444 -20.05 13.90 -19.14
CA SER A 444 -19.61 13.24 -17.91
C SER A 444 -18.15 13.56 -17.54
N PHE A 445 -17.37 14.11 -18.47
CA PHE A 445 -16.03 14.65 -18.18
C PHE A 445 -16.07 16.09 -17.63
N SER A 446 -17.24 16.71 -17.48
CA SER A 446 -17.36 18.03 -16.86
C SER A 446 -17.34 17.91 -15.35
N SER A 447 -16.42 18.63 -14.70
CA SER A 447 -16.31 18.79 -13.24
C SER A 447 -16.55 20.24 -12.84
N GLU A 448 -16.49 20.55 -11.57
CA GLU A 448 -16.57 21.94 -11.08
C GLU A 448 -15.46 22.84 -11.64
N THR A 449 -14.32 22.23 -12.02
CA THR A 449 -13.15 22.93 -12.57
C THR A 449 -12.98 22.80 -14.08
N LEU A 450 -13.67 21.87 -14.72
CA LEU A 450 -13.55 21.57 -16.15
C LEU A 450 -14.92 21.59 -16.82
N LYS A 451 -15.16 22.52 -17.75
CA LYS A 451 -16.37 22.54 -18.57
C LYS A 451 -16.05 21.98 -19.95
N THR A 452 -16.73 20.93 -20.32
CA THR A 452 -16.62 20.34 -21.66
C THR A 452 -17.60 21.05 -22.64
N ILE A 453 -17.08 21.50 -23.75
CA ILE A 453 -17.86 22.13 -24.80
C ILE A 453 -17.74 21.26 -26.06
N ILE A 454 -18.87 20.82 -26.60
CA ILE A 454 -18.93 20.03 -27.84
C ILE A 454 -19.17 21.00 -29.01
N ILE A 455 -18.19 21.06 -29.93
CA ILE A 455 -18.27 21.91 -31.13
C ILE A 455 -18.29 21.01 -32.36
N GLY A 456 -19.19 21.28 -33.31
CA GLY A 456 -19.25 20.59 -34.61
C GLY A 456 -20.01 19.26 -34.62
N ASN A 457 -20.65 18.86 -33.51
CA ASN A 457 -21.41 17.61 -33.44
C ASN A 457 -22.64 17.59 -34.40
N GLU A 458 -23.10 18.75 -34.85
CA GLU A 458 -24.25 18.87 -35.78
C GLU A 458 -23.85 18.71 -37.26
N GLU A 459 -22.56 18.89 -37.57
CA GLU A 459 -22.01 18.79 -38.92
C GLU A 459 -21.53 17.39 -39.28
N ILE A 460 -21.49 16.46 -38.29
CA ILE A 460 -21.05 15.09 -38.51
C ILE A 460 -22.24 14.23 -38.93
N LEU A 461 -22.14 13.65 -40.12
CA LEU A 461 -23.04 12.58 -40.56
C LEU A 461 -22.71 11.30 -39.83
N TRP A 462 -23.44 10.99 -38.76
CA TRP A 462 -23.33 9.78 -37.99
C TRP A 462 -24.00 8.63 -38.75
N SER A 463 -23.22 7.87 -39.54
CA SER A 463 -23.68 6.65 -40.18
C SER A 463 -23.11 5.44 -39.47
N ALA A 464 -23.87 4.38 -39.39
CA ALA A 464 -23.51 3.15 -38.74
C ALA A 464 -22.42 2.34 -39.49
N ASP A 465 -21.77 2.93 -40.48
CA ASP A 465 -20.74 2.24 -41.27
C ASP A 465 -19.38 2.27 -40.56
N SER A 466 -18.91 1.09 -40.20
CA SER A 466 -17.75 0.84 -39.33
C SER A 466 -16.38 1.19 -39.94
N SER A 467 -16.32 1.82 -41.11
CA SER A 467 -15.09 2.09 -41.84
C SER A 467 -14.43 3.45 -41.59
N ASN A 468 -15.09 4.37 -40.91
CA ASN A 468 -14.54 5.69 -40.59
C ASN A 468 -14.14 5.82 -39.15
N LYS A 469 -12.88 5.42 -38.84
CA LYS A 469 -12.23 5.77 -37.58
C LYS A 469 -11.91 7.26 -37.57
N CYS A 470 -12.78 8.09 -37.02
CA CYS A 470 -12.42 9.45 -36.67
C CYS A 470 -11.43 9.46 -35.54
N ASN A 471 -10.23 9.97 -35.73
CA ASN A 471 -9.27 10.28 -34.69
C ASN A 471 -9.75 11.49 -33.92
N PHE A 472 -10.25 11.30 -32.72
CA PHE A 472 -10.53 12.41 -31.81
C PHE A 472 -9.24 12.80 -31.11
N SER A 473 -8.75 14.00 -31.29
CA SER A 473 -7.75 14.61 -30.41
C SER A 473 -8.46 15.41 -29.33
N VAL A 474 -8.31 14.99 -28.08
CA VAL A 474 -8.71 15.82 -26.93
C VAL A 474 -7.59 16.82 -26.71
N ILE A 475 -7.86 18.09 -26.91
CA ILE A 475 -6.95 19.17 -26.52
C ILE A 475 -7.39 19.58 -25.12
N CYS A 476 -6.52 19.28 -24.12
CA CYS A 476 -6.63 19.83 -22.78
C CYS A 476 -6.12 21.26 -22.72
#